data_40df581fcb8a45eb9a0fe23bb4eb815b
#
_entry.id   40df581fcb8a45eb9a0fe23bb4eb815b
#
_cell.length_a   1.000
_cell.length_b   1.000
_cell.length_c   1.000
_cell.angle_alpha   90.00
_cell.angle_beta   90.00
_cell.angle_gamma   90.00
#
_symmetry.space_group_name_H-M   'P 1'
#
loop_
_entity.id
_entity.type
_entity.pdbx_description
1 polymer ?
#
loop_
_entity_poly.entity_id
_entity_poly.type
_entity_poly.pdbx_seq_one_letter_code
_entity_poly.pdbx_strand_id
1 'polypeptide(L)'
;FEFGRYYKFVIPAKVTDGAYDGAEIENTAAQVVNYYNPTTKKVEKPNKPTEKRVNNVPVEVEFNFTKRLEGRELKANEFSFQLKDEAGNVIETVKNDASGNVKFKAIEYKKGQEGTYKYTVEEVKGTDGTVQYDGMKAVVTVEVKHDGTAKALITNVTDAADKEFNNK
;
A
#
# COMPACT_ATOMS: atom_id res chain seq x y z
N PHE A 1 27.33 -27.38 11.42
CA PHE A 1 26.03 -27.94 11.04
C PHE A 1 25.98 -29.41 11.43
N GLU A 2 24.89 -29.80 12.09
CA GLU A 2 24.66 -31.20 12.48
C GLU A 2 23.84 -31.92 11.39
N PHE A 3 24.16 -33.19 11.17
CA PHE A 3 23.46 -34.03 10.19
C PHE A 3 22.00 -34.25 10.62
N GLY A 4 21.07 -34.15 9.68
CA GLY A 4 19.62 -34.35 9.95
C GLY A 4 18.91 -33.18 10.62
N ARG A 5 19.53 -32.04 10.75
CA ARG A 5 18.92 -30.81 11.28
C ARG A 5 18.47 -29.87 10.16
N TYR A 6 17.34 -29.19 10.38
CA TYR A 6 16.91 -28.08 9.53
C TYR A 6 17.49 -26.78 10.05
N TYR A 7 18.07 -26.00 9.15
CA TYR A 7 18.61 -24.68 9.45
C TYR A 7 17.81 -23.62 8.69
N LYS A 8 17.29 -22.62 9.41
CA LYS A 8 16.60 -21.47 8.82
C LYS A 8 17.53 -20.26 8.90
N PHE A 9 17.87 -19.72 7.77
CA PHE A 9 18.59 -18.45 7.68
C PHE A 9 17.56 -17.34 7.40
N VAL A 10 17.57 -16.29 8.22
CA VAL A 10 16.74 -15.10 8.03
C VAL A 10 17.68 -13.94 7.81
N ILE A 11 17.64 -13.38 6.62
CA ILE A 11 18.42 -12.20 6.25
C ILE A 11 17.44 -11.04 6.17
N PRO A 12 17.44 -10.11 7.13
CA PRO A 12 16.62 -8.91 7.03
C PRO A 12 17.14 -8.05 5.88
N ALA A 13 16.25 -7.64 5.00
CA ALA A 13 16.56 -6.75 3.89
C ALA A 13 15.54 -5.61 3.86
N LYS A 14 16.01 -4.41 3.51
CA LYS A 14 15.18 -3.25 3.31
C LYS A 14 15.10 -2.97 1.81
N VAL A 15 13.89 -2.77 1.32
CA VAL A 15 13.67 -2.30 -0.05
C VAL A 15 14.17 -0.86 -0.14
N THR A 16 15.02 -0.56 -1.12
CA THR A 16 15.54 0.79 -1.36
C THR A 16 14.61 1.58 -2.28
N ASP A 17 14.69 2.91 -2.22
CA ASP A 17 13.72 3.82 -2.83
C ASP A 17 13.48 3.62 -4.34
N GLY A 18 14.42 3.06 -5.08
CA GLY A 18 14.24 2.77 -6.52
C GLY A 18 13.47 1.48 -6.84
N ALA A 19 13.01 0.73 -5.84
CA ALA A 19 12.32 -0.55 -6.03
C ALA A 19 10.83 -0.51 -5.62
N TYR A 20 10.30 0.69 -5.31
CA TYR A 20 8.95 0.85 -4.75
C TYR A 20 7.83 0.86 -5.79
N ASP A 21 8.13 0.88 -7.08
CA ASP A 21 7.12 1.03 -8.13
C ASP A 21 6.45 -0.29 -8.54
N GLY A 22 6.23 -1.19 -7.59
CA GLY A 22 5.63 -2.50 -7.85
C GLY A 22 6.57 -3.49 -8.55
N ALA A 23 7.89 -3.24 -8.54
CA ALA A 23 8.88 -4.11 -9.14
C ALA A 23 8.95 -5.48 -8.46
N GLU A 24 9.11 -6.52 -9.26
CA GLU A 24 9.42 -7.84 -8.73
C GLU A 24 10.86 -7.88 -8.21
N ILE A 25 11.04 -8.20 -6.94
CA ILE A 25 12.36 -8.39 -6.35
C ILE A 25 12.69 -9.88 -6.38
N GLU A 26 13.66 -10.23 -7.20
CA GLU A 26 14.17 -11.59 -7.28
C GLU A 26 15.18 -11.85 -6.18
N ASN A 27 14.92 -12.87 -5.37
CA ASN A 27 15.87 -13.38 -4.41
C ASN A 27 16.32 -14.77 -4.84
N THR A 28 17.62 -14.93 -5.02
CA THR A 28 18.23 -16.22 -5.37
C THR A 28 19.17 -16.65 -4.26
N ALA A 29 18.94 -17.82 -3.70
CA ALA A 29 19.84 -18.43 -2.75
C ALA A 29 20.50 -19.64 -3.39
N ALA A 30 21.83 -19.68 -3.39
CA ALA A 30 22.59 -20.84 -3.83
C ALA A 30 23.05 -21.65 -2.60
N GLN A 31 22.69 -22.91 -2.57
CA GLN A 31 23.22 -23.83 -1.57
C GLN A 31 24.32 -24.69 -2.18
N VAL A 32 25.52 -24.59 -1.62
CA VAL A 32 26.63 -25.49 -1.96
C VAL A 32 26.83 -26.45 -0.79
N VAL A 33 26.52 -27.71 -1.03
CA VAL A 33 26.74 -28.78 -0.04
C VAL A 33 27.78 -29.73 -0.58
N ASN A 34 28.84 -29.88 0.17
CA ASN A 34 29.82 -30.94 -0.07
C ASN A 34 29.63 -32.01 1.02
N TYR A 35 29.39 -33.23 0.67
CA TYR A 35 29.35 -34.31 1.63
C TYR A 35 30.27 -35.45 1.21
N TYR A 36 30.84 -36.11 2.20
CA TYR A 36 31.63 -37.31 1.96
C TYR A 36 30.68 -38.54 1.87
N ASN A 37 30.66 -39.18 0.72
CA ASN A 37 29.89 -40.39 0.51
C ASN A 37 30.73 -41.61 1.01
N PRO A 38 30.35 -42.24 2.10
CA PRO A 38 31.14 -43.36 2.66
C PRO A 38 31.20 -44.60 1.75
N THR A 39 30.23 -44.76 0.86
CA THR A 39 30.19 -45.91 -0.07
C THR A 39 31.13 -45.67 -1.24
N THR A 40 31.12 -44.50 -1.86
CA THR A 40 31.99 -44.16 -2.99
C THR A 40 33.37 -43.65 -2.54
N LYS A 41 33.53 -43.37 -1.26
CA LYS A 41 34.72 -42.77 -0.64
C LYS A 41 35.16 -41.44 -1.32
N LYS A 42 34.21 -40.70 -1.84
CA LYS A 42 34.44 -39.42 -2.54
C LYS A 42 33.61 -38.30 -1.91
N VAL A 43 34.12 -37.06 -2.09
CA VAL A 43 33.31 -35.88 -1.80
C VAL A 43 32.39 -35.61 -2.96
N GLU A 44 31.10 -35.63 -2.70
CA GLU A 44 30.06 -35.39 -3.69
C GLU A 44 29.43 -34.02 -3.47
N LYS A 45 29.06 -33.37 -4.59
CA LYS A 45 28.38 -32.08 -4.61
C LYS A 45 27.01 -32.28 -5.26
N PRO A 46 25.99 -32.70 -4.49
CA PRO A 46 24.66 -32.84 -5.07
C PRO A 46 24.18 -31.46 -5.55
N ASN A 47 23.82 -31.42 -6.80
CA ASN A 47 23.24 -30.23 -7.40
C ASN A 47 21.79 -30.11 -6.88
N LYS A 48 21.57 -29.28 -5.85
CA LYS A 48 20.20 -28.94 -5.45
C LYS A 48 19.78 -27.68 -6.16
N PRO A 49 18.63 -27.69 -6.82
CA PRO A 49 18.10 -26.48 -7.44
C PRO A 49 17.88 -25.42 -6.37
N THR A 50 18.30 -24.21 -6.67
CA THR A 50 17.96 -23.03 -5.89
C THR A 50 16.51 -22.67 -6.18
N GLU A 51 15.72 -22.48 -5.16
CA GLU A 51 14.38 -21.90 -5.34
C GLU A 51 14.53 -20.40 -5.58
N LYS A 52 14.03 -19.96 -6.74
CA LYS A 52 13.86 -18.55 -7.04
C LYS A 52 12.56 -18.11 -6.39
N ARG A 53 12.64 -17.15 -5.48
CA ARG A 53 11.45 -16.50 -4.94
C ARG A 53 11.38 -15.08 -5.46
N VAL A 54 10.22 -14.76 -6.00
CA VAL A 54 9.89 -13.42 -6.45
C VAL A 54 8.95 -12.80 -5.42
N ASN A 55 9.36 -11.67 -4.87
CA ASN A 55 8.51 -10.88 -3.99
C ASN A 55 8.02 -9.67 -4.76
N ASN A 56 6.71 -9.53 -4.88
CA ASN A 56 6.09 -8.34 -5.45
C ASN A 56 6.03 -7.26 -4.38
N VAL A 57 6.51 -6.07 -4.70
CA VAL A 57 6.34 -4.89 -3.85
C VAL A 57 5.06 -4.20 -4.31
N PRO A 58 4.08 -3.99 -3.41
CA PRO A 58 2.87 -3.25 -3.77
C PRO A 58 3.20 -1.77 -3.98
N VAL A 59 2.43 -1.13 -4.85
CA VAL A 59 2.37 0.33 -4.96
C VAL A 59 1.26 0.82 -4.06
N GLU A 60 1.52 1.89 -3.30
CA GLU A 60 0.56 2.45 -2.35
C GLU A 60 0.10 3.84 -2.82
N VAL A 61 -1.16 4.12 -2.64
CA VAL A 61 -1.76 5.44 -2.87
C VAL A 61 -2.34 5.96 -1.58
N GLU A 62 -1.90 7.14 -1.18
CA GLU A 62 -2.37 7.82 0.02
C GLU A 62 -3.53 8.77 -0.30
N PHE A 63 -4.49 8.86 0.61
CA PHE A 63 -5.63 9.76 0.54
C PHE A 63 -5.58 10.72 1.73
N ASN A 64 -5.04 11.92 1.47
CA ASN A 64 -4.84 12.96 2.47
C ASN A 64 -5.69 14.19 2.11
N PHE A 65 -6.50 14.64 3.06
CA PHE A 65 -7.39 15.79 2.94
C PHE A 65 -7.25 16.67 4.18
N THR A 66 -7.85 17.85 4.12
CA THR A 66 -7.88 18.81 5.22
C THR A 66 -9.29 19.18 5.59
N LYS A 67 -9.51 19.50 6.85
CA LYS A 67 -10.75 20.03 7.40
C LYS A 67 -10.51 21.40 7.97
N ARG A 68 -11.35 22.36 7.60
CA ARG A 68 -11.40 23.70 8.17
C ARG A 68 -12.78 23.96 8.74
N LEU A 69 -12.82 24.66 9.86
CA LEU A 69 -14.04 25.15 10.50
C LEU A 69 -13.94 26.65 10.70
N GLU A 70 -14.92 27.39 10.19
CA GLU A 70 -15.02 28.83 10.43
C GLU A 70 -15.80 29.11 11.71
N GLY A 71 -15.53 30.26 12.32
CA GLY A 71 -16.29 30.78 13.47
C GLY A 71 -15.87 30.27 14.83
N ARG A 72 -15.23 29.13 14.93
CA ARG A 72 -14.67 28.58 16.17
C ARG A 72 -13.51 27.63 15.92
N GLU A 73 -12.84 27.26 16.99
CA GLU A 73 -11.73 26.34 16.94
C GLU A 73 -12.19 24.90 16.60
N LEU A 74 -11.47 24.25 15.70
CA LEU A 74 -11.68 22.86 15.32
C LEU A 74 -11.13 21.94 16.39
N LYS A 75 -11.91 20.93 16.76
CA LYS A 75 -11.47 19.89 17.71
C LYS A 75 -11.13 18.60 16.99
N ALA A 76 -10.23 17.83 17.58
CA ALA A 76 -9.94 16.48 17.10
C ALA A 76 -11.19 15.58 17.19
N ASN A 77 -11.36 14.71 16.20
CA ASN A 77 -12.45 13.74 16.11
C ASN A 77 -13.87 14.34 16.03
N GLU A 78 -13.97 15.59 15.59
CA GLU A 78 -15.24 16.29 15.52
C GLU A 78 -16.06 15.94 14.28
N PHE A 79 -15.42 15.85 13.14
CA PHE A 79 -16.05 15.55 11.85
C PHE A 79 -15.59 14.19 11.33
N SER A 80 -16.48 13.50 10.62
CA SER A 80 -16.22 12.19 10.04
C SER A 80 -16.21 12.26 8.52
N PHE A 81 -15.32 11.48 7.89
CA PHE A 81 -15.13 11.44 6.44
C PHE A 81 -15.15 10.01 5.97
N GLN A 82 -15.74 9.77 4.81
CA GLN A 82 -15.82 8.46 4.19
C GLN A 82 -15.06 8.44 2.87
N LEU A 83 -14.19 7.44 2.72
CA LEU A 83 -13.62 7.03 1.45
C LEU A 83 -14.51 5.94 0.86
N LYS A 84 -14.98 6.14 -0.36
CA LYS A 84 -15.88 5.23 -1.07
C LYS A 84 -15.27 4.77 -2.38
N ASP A 85 -15.62 3.55 -2.80
CA ASP A 85 -15.29 3.04 -4.13
C ASP A 85 -16.23 3.62 -5.21
N GLU A 86 -16.01 3.25 -6.45
CA GLU A 86 -16.84 3.70 -7.59
C GLU A 86 -18.30 3.23 -7.50
N ALA A 87 -18.56 2.12 -6.82
CA ALA A 87 -19.92 1.61 -6.58
C ALA A 87 -20.62 2.33 -5.41
N GLY A 88 -19.90 3.21 -4.68
CA GLY A 88 -20.41 3.92 -3.52
C GLY A 88 -20.29 3.16 -2.20
N ASN A 89 -19.61 2.02 -2.19
CA ASN A 89 -19.37 1.29 -0.95
C ASN A 89 -18.32 2.01 -0.11
N VAL A 90 -18.57 2.10 1.20
CA VAL A 90 -17.63 2.70 2.14
C VAL A 90 -16.46 1.76 2.37
N ILE A 91 -15.26 2.21 2.01
CA ILE A 91 -13.99 1.49 2.25
C ILE A 91 -13.51 1.77 3.67
N GLU A 92 -13.51 3.06 4.07
CA GLU A 92 -13.03 3.49 5.36
C GLU A 92 -13.77 4.74 5.83
N THR A 93 -13.90 4.88 7.15
CA THR A 93 -14.38 6.10 7.79
C THR A 93 -13.32 6.58 8.78
N VAL A 94 -12.90 7.84 8.64
CA VAL A 94 -11.90 8.48 9.49
C VAL A 94 -12.45 9.77 10.07
N LYS A 95 -11.73 10.33 11.04
CA LYS A 95 -12.03 11.63 11.62
C LYS A 95 -10.85 12.56 11.50
N ASN A 96 -11.12 13.87 11.52
CA ASN A 96 -10.06 14.89 11.54
C ASN A 96 -9.25 14.84 12.83
N ASP A 97 -7.97 15.20 12.75
CA ASP A 97 -7.18 15.54 13.93
C ASP A 97 -7.42 17.01 14.36
N ALA A 98 -6.76 17.45 15.43
CA ALA A 98 -6.90 18.82 15.95
C ALA A 98 -6.35 19.89 14.99
N SER A 99 -5.43 19.50 14.08
CA SER A 99 -4.86 20.38 13.05
C SER A 99 -5.68 20.40 11.75
N GLY A 100 -6.77 19.62 11.70
CA GLY A 100 -7.61 19.51 10.52
C GLY A 100 -7.15 18.45 9.52
N ASN A 101 -6.14 17.64 9.83
CA ASN A 101 -5.74 16.56 8.89
C ASN A 101 -6.78 15.45 8.89
N VAL A 102 -7.11 15.00 7.69
CA VAL A 102 -8.00 13.85 7.41
C VAL A 102 -7.20 12.85 6.60
N LYS A 103 -6.76 11.78 7.24
CA LYS A 103 -5.87 10.77 6.64
C LYS A 103 -6.55 9.42 6.64
N PHE A 104 -6.67 8.85 5.45
CA PHE A 104 -7.11 7.48 5.25
C PHE A 104 -5.92 6.54 5.17
N LYS A 105 -6.18 5.26 5.39
CA LYS A 105 -5.20 4.21 5.16
C LYS A 105 -4.85 4.13 3.69
N ALA A 106 -3.57 4.00 3.37
CA ALA A 106 -3.14 3.84 2.00
C ALA A 106 -3.76 2.58 1.36
N ILE A 107 -4.14 2.69 0.10
CA ILE A 107 -4.61 1.55 -0.70
C ILE A 107 -3.42 0.98 -1.45
N GLU A 108 -3.17 -0.30 -1.26
CA GLU A 108 -2.12 -1.06 -1.94
C GLU A 108 -2.64 -1.68 -3.23
N TYR A 109 -1.86 -1.57 -4.30
CA TYR A 109 -2.07 -2.28 -5.56
C TYR A 109 -0.92 -3.22 -5.83
N LYS A 110 -1.25 -4.43 -6.27
CA LYS A 110 -0.30 -5.48 -6.61
C LYS A 110 -0.38 -5.78 -8.10
N LYS A 111 0.64 -6.42 -8.62
CA LYS A 111 0.62 -6.96 -9.98
C LYS A 111 -0.63 -7.83 -10.20
N GLY A 112 -1.30 -7.62 -11.34
CA GLY A 112 -2.59 -8.24 -11.67
C GLY A 112 -3.80 -7.40 -11.25
N GLN A 113 -3.56 -6.22 -10.67
CA GLN A 113 -4.59 -5.24 -10.33
C GLN A 113 -4.47 -3.98 -11.23
N GLU A 114 -4.07 -4.16 -12.47
CA GLU A 114 -4.04 -3.07 -13.45
C GLU A 114 -5.46 -2.62 -13.77
N GLY A 115 -5.64 -1.30 -13.91
CA GLY A 115 -6.94 -0.73 -14.20
C GLY A 115 -7.06 0.72 -13.75
N THR A 116 -8.24 1.25 -13.92
CA THR A 116 -8.60 2.60 -13.45
C THR A 116 -9.60 2.47 -12.32
N TYR A 117 -9.28 3.07 -11.19
CA TYR A 117 -10.08 3.05 -9.98
C TYR A 117 -10.52 4.48 -9.65
N LYS A 118 -11.79 4.66 -9.32
CA LYS A 118 -12.32 5.95 -8.86
C LYS A 118 -12.73 5.85 -7.41
N TYR A 119 -12.32 6.83 -6.66
CA TYR A 119 -12.64 6.96 -5.25
C TYR A 119 -13.29 8.30 -5.00
N THR A 120 -14.24 8.33 -4.08
CA THR A 120 -14.88 9.56 -3.64
C THR A 120 -14.66 9.72 -2.15
N VAL A 121 -14.19 10.90 -1.74
CA VAL A 121 -14.13 11.29 -0.33
C VAL A 121 -15.19 12.35 -0.08
N GLU A 122 -15.98 12.13 0.95
CA GLU A 122 -17.04 13.05 1.37
C GLU A 122 -17.10 13.15 2.88
N GLU A 123 -17.55 14.32 3.37
CA GLU A 123 -17.84 14.51 4.78
C GLU A 123 -19.19 13.87 5.13
N VAL A 124 -19.25 13.20 6.27
CA VAL A 124 -20.50 12.67 6.80
C VAL A 124 -21.23 13.79 7.52
N LYS A 125 -22.39 14.16 7.00
CA LYS A 125 -23.21 15.20 7.63
C LYS A 125 -23.59 14.77 9.06
N GLY A 126 -23.22 15.59 10.03
CA GLY A 126 -23.56 15.39 11.42
C GLY A 126 -24.94 15.95 11.77
N THR A 127 -25.26 15.94 13.07
CA THR A 127 -26.55 16.39 13.61
C THR A 127 -26.51 17.78 14.24
N ASP A 128 -25.34 18.42 14.28
CA ASP A 128 -25.20 19.78 14.82
C ASP A 128 -25.82 20.78 13.85
N GLY A 129 -26.98 21.32 14.19
CA GLY A 129 -27.71 22.28 13.38
C GLY A 129 -27.07 23.67 13.33
N THR A 130 -26.02 23.93 14.13
CA THR A 130 -25.28 25.19 14.13
C THR A 130 -24.13 25.18 13.12
N VAL A 131 -23.82 24.02 12.54
CA VAL A 131 -22.77 23.85 11.55
C VAL A 131 -23.36 23.67 10.15
N GLN A 132 -22.91 24.48 9.23
CA GLN A 132 -23.15 24.28 7.80
C GLN A 132 -22.07 23.34 7.28
N TYR A 133 -22.41 22.07 7.07
CA TYR A 133 -21.52 21.04 6.58
C TYR A 133 -21.16 21.23 5.12
N ASP A 134 -19.93 20.92 4.76
CA ASP A 134 -19.47 20.94 3.37
C ASP A 134 -20.10 19.75 2.59
N GLY A 135 -20.73 20.08 1.47
CA GLY A 135 -21.29 19.08 0.56
C GLY A 135 -20.34 18.59 -0.51
N MET A 136 -19.04 18.94 -0.42
CA MET A 136 -18.02 18.58 -1.40
C MET A 136 -17.88 17.06 -1.52
N LYS A 137 -17.71 16.61 -2.77
CA LYS A 137 -17.33 15.22 -3.11
C LYS A 137 -16.01 15.28 -3.86
N ALA A 138 -14.94 14.97 -3.15
CA ALA A 138 -13.61 14.96 -3.72
C ALA A 138 -13.38 13.63 -4.46
N VAL A 139 -13.20 13.69 -5.78
CA VAL A 139 -12.98 12.51 -6.61
C VAL A 139 -11.49 12.34 -6.89
N VAL A 140 -10.96 11.16 -6.58
CA VAL A 140 -9.59 10.76 -6.87
C VAL A 140 -9.63 9.59 -7.85
N THR A 141 -8.91 9.70 -8.97
CA THR A 141 -8.77 8.63 -9.95
C THR A 141 -7.37 8.06 -9.88
N VAL A 142 -7.27 6.76 -9.67
CA VAL A 142 -6.00 6.02 -9.63
C VAL A 142 -5.92 5.14 -10.86
N GLU A 143 -4.90 5.36 -11.70
CA GLU A 143 -4.61 4.54 -12.86
C GLU A 143 -3.42 3.63 -12.55
N VAL A 144 -3.67 2.33 -12.46
CA VAL A 144 -2.68 1.31 -12.19
C VAL A 144 -2.28 0.68 -13.52
N LYS A 145 -1.01 0.81 -13.91
CA LYS A 145 -0.48 0.33 -15.18
C LYS A 145 0.71 -0.58 -14.97
N HIS A 146 0.92 -1.43 -15.96
CA HIS A 146 2.13 -2.21 -16.13
C HIS A 146 3.06 -1.54 -17.14
N ASP A 147 4.37 -1.58 -16.93
CA ASP A 147 5.37 -0.96 -17.83
C ASP A 147 5.59 -1.73 -19.15
N GLY A 148 4.90 -2.83 -19.34
CA GLY A 148 5.04 -3.70 -20.50
C GLY A 148 6.18 -4.74 -20.40
N THR A 149 7.04 -4.65 -19.38
CA THR A 149 8.12 -5.62 -19.15
C THR A 149 7.70 -6.77 -18.25
N ALA A 150 6.48 -6.80 -17.79
CA ALA A 150 5.94 -7.74 -16.81
C ALA A 150 6.60 -7.67 -15.41
N LYS A 151 7.32 -6.60 -15.09
CA LYS A 151 8.09 -6.49 -13.85
C LYS A 151 7.71 -5.32 -12.96
N ALA A 152 7.21 -4.22 -13.49
CA ALA A 152 6.88 -3.03 -12.72
C ALA A 152 5.40 -2.65 -12.83
N LEU A 153 4.86 -2.16 -11.75
CA LEU A 153 3.52 -1.61 -11.66
C LEU A 153 3.64 -0.11 -11.50
N ILE A 154 3.08 0.66 -12.44
CA ILE A 154 3.12 2.11 -12.43
C ILE A 154 1.73 2.61 -12.05
N THR A 155 1.67 3.53 -11.11
CA THR A 155 0.45 4.21 -10.72
C THR A 155 0.52 5.69 -11.07
N ASN A 156 -0.53 6.17 -11.73
CA ASN A 156 -0.79 7.59 -11.87
C ASN A 156 -1.98 7.96 -11.00
N VAL A 157 -1.85 9.00 -10.19
CA VAL A 157 -2.92 9.51 -9.35
C VAL A 157 -3.36 10.86 -9.91
N THR A 158 -4.62 10.95 -10.30
CA THR A 158 -5.25 12.24 -10.57
C THR A 158 -6.04 12.62 -9.33
N ASP A 159 -5.46 13.52 -8.56
CA ASP A 159 -6.04 14.01 -7.31
C ASP A 159 -7.31 14.82 -7.54
N ALA A 160 -8.12 14.96 -6.49
CA ALA A 160 -9.21 15.89 -6.46
C ALA A 160 -8.70 17.34 -6.63
N ALA A 161 -9.45 18.16 -7.36
CA ALA A 161 -9.13 19.56 -7.58
C ALA A 161 -9.16 20.38 -6.27
N ASP A 162 -10.01 19.97 -5.34
CA ASP A 162 -10.12 20.50 -3.98
C ASP A 162 -9.98 19.36 -2.97
N LYS A 163 -9.15 19.60 -1.95
CA LYS A 163 -8.86 18.67 -0.86
C LYS A 163 -9.20 19.24 0.51
N GLU A 164 -9.85 20.41 0.56
CA GLU A 164 -10.21 21.07 1.81
C GLU A 164 -11.72 21.09 2.02
N PHE A 165 -12.18 20.43 3.06
CA PHE A 165 -13.58 20.47 3.51
C PHE A 165 -13.81 21.66 4.45
N ASN A 166 -14.68 22.58 4.06
CA ASN A 166 -14.93 23.85 4.74
C ASN A 166 -16.32 23.90 5.37
N ASN A 167 -16.40 23.85 6.70
CA ASN A 167 -17.65 24.07 7.45
C ASN A 167 -17.72 25.49 8.00
N LYS A 168 -18.96 25.97 8.14
CA LYS A 168 -19.26 27.30 8.71
C LYS A 168 -20.23 27.19 9.87
#